data_0b7aa0269c8f7868121cb2ee279c8e6e
#
_entry.id   0b7aa0269c8f7868121cb2ee279c8e6e
#
_cell.length_a   1.000
_cell.length_b   1.000
_cell.length_c   1.000
_cell.angle_alpha   90.00
_cell.angle_beta   90.00
_cell.angle_gamma   90.00
#
_symmetry.space_group_name_H-M   'P 1'
#
loop_
_entity.id
_entity.type
_entity.pdbx_description
1 polymer ?
#
loop_
_entity_poly.entity_id
_entity_poly.type
_entity_poly.pdbx_seq_one_letter_code
_entity_poly.pdbx_strand_id
1 'polypeptide(L)'
;MSSDTNTPISGNAVGASQHTRGWLLGHFMPGDDNPLRTSELELKWYIHAKGETRSEWAPGNPVKTLNLLVRGHFVLLFPEREIALEKEGDFVLFGPGVPHSFRSEQESLVLTVRWPSLRG
;
A
#
# COMPACT_ATOMS: atom_id res chain seq x y z
N MET A 1 -29.04 -7.21 -2.19
CA MET A 1 -28.68 -7.22 -3.59
C MET A 1 -27.16 -7.19 -3.78
N SER A 2 -26.68 -8.03 -4.59
CA SER A 2 -25.28 -8.01 -4.89
C SER A 2 -24.93 -6.74 -5.63
N SER A 3 -23.73 -6.27 -5.47
CA SER A 3 -23.24 -5.15 -6.24
C SER A 3 -23.30 -5.52 -7.71
N ASP A 4 -23.63 -4.55 -8.53
CA ASP A 4 -23.62 -4.74 -9.96
C ASP A 4 -22.18 -4.62 -10.44
N THR A 5 -21.51 -5.77 -10.62
CA THR A 5 -20.12 -5.80 -11.02
C THR A 5 -19.93 -5.37 -12.48
N ASN A 6 -21.04 -5.24 -13.23
CA ASN A 6 -20.98 -4.78 -14.61
C ASN A 6 -21.07 -3.26 -14.72
N THR A 7 -21.40 -2.58 -13.62
CA THR A 7 -21.48 -1.12 -13.64
C THR A 7 -20.16 -0.56 -13.14
N PRO A 8 -19.42 0.14 -14.00
CA PRO A 8 -18.16 0.74 -13.54
C PRO A 8 -18.41 1.77 -12.45
N ILE A 9 -17.48 1.83 -11.51
CA ILE A 9 -17.46 2.89 -10.54
C ILE A 9 -16.20 3.72 -10.76
N SER A 10 -16.25 4.97 -10.36
CA SER A 10 -15.09 5.83 -10.50
C SER A 10 -15.02 6.79 -9.32
N GLY A 11 -13.83 7.32 -9.08
CA GLY A 11 -13.63 8.24 -7.99
C GLY A 11 -12.19 8.68 -7.96
N ASN A 12 -11.83 9.30 -6.84
CA ASN A 12 -10.48 9.79 -6.63
C ASN A 12 -9.90 9.11 -5.39
N ALA A 13 -8.72 8.53 -5.54
CA ALA A 13 -8.10 7.78 -4.45
C ALA A 13 -7.83 8.65 -3.22
N VAL A 14 -7.49 9.91 -3.40
CA VAL A 14 -7.21 10.79 -2.27
C VAL A 14 -8.46 10.96 -1.41
N GLY A 15 -9.59 11.31 -2.03
CA GLY A 15 -10.84 11.47 -1.29
C GLY A 15 -11.39 10.14 -0.77
N ALA A 16 -11.32 9.11 -1.60
CA ALA A 16 -11.90 7.81 -1.23
C ALA A 16 -11.16 7.14 -0.08
N SER A 17 -9.89 7.46 0.11
CA SER A 17 -9.06 6.82 1.14
C SER A 17 -8.73 7.72 2.31
N GLN A 18 -9.32 8.92 2.40
CA GLN A 18 -8.92 9.87 3.43
C GLN A 18 -9.23 9.41 4.86
N HIS A 19 -10.23 8.56 5.03
CA HIS A 19 -10.58 8.04 6.35
C HIS A 19 -10.01 6.65 6.61
N THR A 20 -9.24 6.11 5.67
CA THR A 20 -8.67 4.78 5.76
C THR A 20 -7.16 4.81 5.61
N ARG A 21 -6.53 5.94 5.94
CA ARG A 21 -5.07 6.10 5.91
C ARG A 21 -4.44 5.75 4.57
N GLY A 22 -5.15 6.10 3.49
CA GLY A 22 -4.65 5.83 2.15
C GLY A 22 -5.12 4.51 1.55
N TRP A 23 -5.74 3.64 2.33
CA TRP A 23 -6.22 2.36 1.80
C TRP A 23 -7.45 2.59 0.94
N LEU A 24 -7.40 2.12 -0.30
CA LEU A 24 -8.48 2.25 -1.27
C LEU A 24 -9.23 0.94 -1.45
N LEU A 25 -8.53 -0.18 -1.39
CA LEU A 25 -9.11 -1.51 -1.54
C LEU A 25 -8.65 -2.39 -0.37
N GLY A 26 -9.53 -3.28 0.07
CA GLY A 26 -9.17 -4.24 1.09
C GLY A 26 -10.38 -4.69 1.89
N HIS A 27 -10.15 -5.69 2.74
CA HIS A 27 -11.21 -6.24 3.58
C HIS A 27 -11.73 -5.24 4.62
N PHE A 28 -10.96 -4.21 4.90
CA PHE A 28 -11.26 -3.22 5.93
C PHE A 28 -12.10 -2.05 5.43
N MET A 29 -12.39 -1.99 4.13
CA MET A 29 -13.21 -0.92 3.61
C MET A 29 -14.63 -1.02 4.17
N PRO A 30 -15.24 0.10 4.57
CA PRO A 30 -16.54 0.08 5.21
C PRO A 30 -17.66 -0.24 4.22
N GLY A 31 -18.71 -0.88 4.74
CA GLY A 31 -19.92 -1.16 3.95
C GLY A 31 -19.88 -2.52 3.27
N ASP A 32 -20.89 -3.37 3.56
CA ASP A 32 -20.94 -4.70 2.99
C ASP A 32 -21.10 -4.70 1.49
N ASP A 33 -21.74 -3.68 0.95
CA ASP A 33 -21.96 -3.57 -0.50
C ASP A 33 -20.94 -2.68 -1.18
N ASN A 34 -19.90 -2.29 -0.46
CA ASN A 34 -18.87 -1.42 -1.02
C ASN A 34 -18.00 -2.22 -2.00
N PRO A 35 -18.00 -1.86 -3.29
CA PRO A 35 -17.21 -2.63 -4.27
C PRO A 35 -15.71 -2.52 -4.07
N LEU A 36 -15.24 -1.58 -3.24
CA LEU A 36 -13.83 -1.46 -2.88
C LEU A 36 -13.45 -2.43 -1.77
N ARG A 37 -14.42 -3.07 -1.14
CA ARG A 37 -14.17 -4.05 -0.10
C ARG A 37 -13.92 -5.41 -0.74
N THR A 38 -12.74 -5.96 -0.46
CA THR A 38 -12.35 -7.22 -1.06
C THR A 38 -11.32 -7.92 -0.19
N SER A 39 -11.32 -9.25 -0.21
CA SER A 39 -10.30 -10.04 0.46
C SER A 39 -9.20 -10.49 -0.50
N GLU A 40 -9.30 -10.16 -1.77
CA GLU A 40 -8.34 -10.61 -2.76
C GLU A 40 -7.03 -9.84 -2.70
N LEU A 41 -7.12 -8.56 -2.43
CA LEU A 41 -5.93 -7.73 -2.28
C LEU A 41 -6.27 -6.48 -1.48
N GLU A 42 -5.22 -5.76 -1.07
CA GLU A 42 -5.40 -4.43 -0.53
C GLU A 42 -4.46 -3.48 -1.26
N LEU A 43 -4.92 -2.25 -1.47
CA LEU A 43 -4.17 -1.25 -2.21
C LEU A 43 -4.22 0.07 -1.46
N LYS A 44 -3.05 0.67 -1.30
CA LYS A 44 -2.88 1.93 -0.58
C LYS A 44 -2.30 2.97 -1.52
N TRP A 45 -2.90 4.14 -1.50
CA TRP A 45 -2.41 5.34 -2.19
C TRP A 45 -1.94 6.28 -1.09
N TYR A 46 -0.64 6.48 -0.95
CA TYR A 46 -0.16 7.24 0.18
C TYR A 46 1.00 8.15 -0.17
N ILE A 47 0.95 9.37 0.35
CA ILE A 47 2.04 10.33 0.20
C ILE A 47 2.80 10.36 1.52
N HIS A 48 4.06 9.96 1.46
CA HIS A 48 4.97 10.00 2.61
C HIS A 48 5.70 11.32 2.60
N ALA A 49 5.70 12.00 3.74
CA ALA A 49 6.40 13.27 3.86
C ALA A 49 7.91 13.07 3.80
N LYS A 50 8.62 14.10 3.35
CA LYS A 50 10.08 14.07 3.40
C LYS A 50 10.54 13.86 4.84
N GLY A 51 11.45 12.92 5.03
CA GLY A 51 11.98 12.59 6.36
C GLY A 51 11.12 11.60 7.14
N GLU A 52 9.97 11.23 6.63
CA GLU A 52 9.15 10.23 7.30
C GLU A 52 9.89 8.91 7.33
N THR A 53 9.87 8.26 8.48
CA THR A 53 10.53 6.97 8.65
C THR A 53 9.79 6.16 9.69
N ARG A 54 10.09 4.88 9.73
CA ARG A 54 9.54 3.98 10.73
C ARG A 54 10.68 3.53 11.62
N SER A 55 10.61 3.87 12.90
CA SER A 55 11.68 3.58 13.85
C SER A 55 11.78 2.10 14.19
N GLU A 56 10.69 1.36 14.05
CA GLU A 56 10.66 -0.06 14.36
C GLU A 56 10.50 -0.87 13.08
N TRP A 57 11.12 -2.05 13.08
CA TRP A 57 10.92 -2.98 11.98
C TRP A 57 9.51 -3.53 12.04
N ALA A 58 8.80 -3.47 10.94
CA ALA A 58 7.51 -4.14 10.85
C ALA A 58 7.79 -5.63 10.86
N PRO A 59 7.09 -6.40 11.70
CA PRO A 59 7.19 -7.86 11.59
C PRO A 59 6.68 -8.27 10.23
N GLY A 60 7.23 -9.32 9.68
CA GLY A 60 6.73 -9.80 8.41
C GLY A 60 5.27 -10.21 8.55
N ASN A 61 4.47 -9.92 7.55
CA ASN A 61 3.08 -10.37 7.51
C ASN A 61 2.97 -11.56 6.55
N PRO A 62 1.87 -12.31 6.59
CA PRO A 62 1.76 -13.53 5.79
C PRO A 62 1.36 -13.29 4.34
N VAL A 63 1.60 -12.11 3.81
CA VAL A 63 1.17 -11.74 2.45
C VAL A 63 2.34 -11.23 1.65
N LYS A 64 2.18 -11.24 0.34
CA LYS A 64 3.15 -10.60 -0.54
C LYS A 64 2.86 -9.11 -0.60
N THR A 65 3.92 -8.32 -0.68
CA THR A 65 3.80 -6.85 -0.71
C THR A 65 4.59 -6.30 -1.87
N LEU A 66 3.93 -5.44 -2.64
CA LEU A 66 4.56 -4.68 -3.71
C LEU A 66 4.49 -3.22 -3.36
N ASN A 67 5.63 -2.54 -3.39
CA ASN A 67 5.69 -1.08 -3.29
C ASN A 67 6.13 -0.55 -4.64
N LEU A 68 5.36 0.38 -5.18
CA LEU A 68 5.60 0.96 -6.50
C LEU A 68 5.70 2.46 -6.37
N LEU A 69 6.82 3.04 -6.77
CA LEU A 69 7.02 4.48 -6.69
C LEU A 69 6.35 5.18 -7.86
N VAL A 70 5.48 6.13 -7.55
CA VAL A 70 4.92 7.01 -8.58
C VAL A 70 5.82 8.22 -8.74
N ARG A 71 6.26 8.82 -7.63
CA ARG A 71 7.20 9.94 -7.66
C ARG A 71 7.86 10.08 -6.30
N GLY A 72 9.06 10.64 -6.28
CA GLY A 72 9.79 10.92 -5.06
C GLY A 72 11.05 10.08 -4.95
N HIS A 73 11.46 9.83 -3.71
CA HIS A 73 12.63 9.01 -3.42
C HIS A 73 12.35 8.28 -2.10
N PHE A 74 12.09 7.01 -2.20
CA PHE A 74 11.62 6.20 -1.07
C PHE A 74 12.49 4.97 -0.93
N VAL A 75 13.00 4.72 0.26
CA VAL A 75 13.93 3.62 0.49
C VAL A 75 13.29 2.58 1.38
N LEU A 76 13.25 1.34 0.92
CA LEU A 76 12.82 0.21 1.73
C LEU A 76 14.03 -0.35 2.43
N LEU A 77 13.89 -0.57 3.73
CA LEU A 77 14.97 -1.08 4.59
C LEU A 77 14.67 -2.52 4.95
N PHE A 78 15.62 -3.40 4.64
CA PHE A 78 15.55 -4.81 5.00
C PHE A 78 16.76 -5.14 5.86
N PRO A 79 16.73 -6.21 6.65
CA PRO A 79 17.83 -6.51 7.56
C PRO A 79 19.21 -6.56 6.89
N GLU A 80 19.28 -7.00 5.64
CA GLU A 80 20.57 -7.20 4.97
C GLU A 80 20.84 -6.20 3.86
N ARG A 81 19.86 -5.34 3.52
CA ARG A 81 20.05 -4.42 2.41
C ARG A 81 19.01 -3.33 2.39
N GLU A 82 19.31 -2.26 1.71
CA GLU A 82 18.37 -1.19 1.40
C GLU A 82 18.08 -1.23 -0.08
N ILE A 83 16.84 -0.93 -0.44
CA ILE A 83 16.45 -0.82 -1.84
C ILE A 83 15.84 0.55 -2.05
N ALA A 84 16.50 1.37 -2.87
CA ALA A 84 16.02 2.72 -3.15
C ALA A 84 15.12 2.71 -4.37
N LEU A 85 13.96 3.32 -4.21
CA LEU A 85 13.04 3.58 -5.31
C LEU A 85 13.21 5.04 -5.66
N GLU A 86 13.74 5.33 -6.84
CA GLU A 86 14.16 6.69 -7.20
C GLU A 86 13.48 7.22 -8.45
N LYS A 87 13.06 6.35 -9.34
CA LYS A 87 12.45 6.74 -10.60
C LYS A 87 11.01 6.28 -10.64
N GLU A 88 10.19 7.04 -11.35
CA GLU A 88 8.81 6.63 -11.59
C GLU A 88 8.77 5.19 -12.10
N GLY A 89 8.00 4.35 -11.43
CA GLY A 89 7.87 2.95 -11.79
C GLY A 89 8.81 2.00 -11.08
N ASP A 90 9.78 2.48 -10.32
CA ASP A 90 10.62 1.59 -9.53
C ASP A 90 9.76 0.84 -8.53
N PHE A 91 10.07 -0.43 -8.32
CA PHE A 91 9.28 -1.24 -7.40
C PHE A 91 10.14 -2.19 -6.60
N VAL A 92 9.58 -2.65 -5.51
CA VAL A 92 10.14 -3.77 -4.77
C VAL A 92 9.01 -4.70 -4.37
N LEU A 93 9.24 -5.99 -4.53
CA LEU A 93 8.31 -7.04 -4.15
C LEU A 93 8.98 -7.89 -3.08
N PHE A 94 8.30 -8.11 -1.96
CA PHE A 94 8.84 -9.02 -0.96
C PHE A 94 7.73 -9.93 -0.45
N GLY A 95 8.18 -11.12 -0.07
CA GLY A 95 7.27 -12.18 0.30
C GLY A 95 6.87 -12.18 1.76
N PRO A 96 6.10 -13.20 2.14
CA PRO A 96 5.63 -13.31 3.52
C PRO A 96 6.79 -13.40 4.50
N GLY A 97 6.60 -12.82 5.66
CA GLY A 97 7.55 -12.98 6.75
C GLY A 97 8.80 -12.12 6.70
N VAL A 98 8.89 -11.22 5.72
CA VAL A 98 10.09 -10.39 5.58
C VAL A 98 9.96 -9.12 6.44
N PRO A 99 10.81 -8.96 7.47
CA PRO A 99 10.78 -7.73 8.26
C PRO A 99 11.25 -6.55 7.41
N HIS A 100 10.64 -5.41 7.60
CA HIS A 100 10.99 -4.24 6.79
C HIS A 100 10.68 -2.94 7.51
N SER A 101 11.31 -1.88 7.03
CA SER A 101 11.04 -0.52 7.44
C SER A 101 11.21 0.37 6.22
N PHE A 102 11.17 1.67 6.40
CA PHE A 102 11.34 2.60 5.27
C PHE A 102 11.84 3.95 5.76
N ARG A 103 12.35 4.72 4.80
CA ARG A 103 12.57 6.16 5.01
C ARG A 103 12.25 6.88 3.69
N SER A 104 11.63 8.03 3.81
CA SER A 104 11.26 8.84 2.66
C SER A 104 12.26 9.99 2.54
N GLU A 105 13.11 9.94 1.52
CA GLU A 105 14.16 10.94 1.34
C GLU A 105 13.58 12.25 0.81
N GLN A 106 12.46 12.17 0.12
CA GLN A 106 11.71 13.31 -0.39
C GLN A 106 10.24 12.98 -0.18
N GLU A 107 9.36 13.96 -0.35
CA GLU A 107 7.94 13.65 -0.40
C GLU A 107 7.73 12.63 -1.51
N SER A 108 7.11 11.51 -1.19
CA SER A 108 7.01 10.38 -2.11
C SER A 108 5.60 9.85 -2.16
N LEU A 109 5.12 9.63 -3.38
CA LEU A 109 3.86 8.96 -3.60
C LEU A 109 4.14 7.51 -3.93
N VAL A 110 3.67 6.61 -3.07
CA VAL A 110 3.93 5.18 -3.18
C VAL A 110 2.60 4.44 -3.21
N LEU A 111 2.47 3.54 -4.17
CA LEU A 111 1.38 2.58 -4.18
C LEU A 111 1.85 1.33 -3.45
N THR A 112 1.04 0.86 -2.52
CA THR A 112 1.33 -0.39 -1.82
C THR A 112 0.21 -1.36 -2.13
N VAL A 113 0.56 -2.53 -2.61
CA VAL A 113 -0.39 -3.59 -2.92
C VAL A 113 0.02 -4.81 -2.11
N ARG A 114 -0.94 -5.41 -1.41
CA ARG A 114 -0.70 -6.64 -0.67
C ARG A 114 -1.77 -7.65 -1.04
N TRP A 115 -1.40 -8.91 -1.15
CA TRP A 115 -2.36 -9.96 -1.47
C TRP A 115 -2.01 -11.26 -0.77
N PRO A 116 -3.04 -11.96 -0.28
CA PRO A 116 -4.42 -11.52 -0.19
C PRO A 116 -4.62 -10.45 0.88
N SER A 117 -5.82 -9.89 0.99
CA SER A 117 -6.17 -8.97 2.07
C SER A 117 -6.69 -9.81 3.22
N LEU A 118 -5.90 -9.90 4.28
CA LEU A 118 -6.19 -10.77 5.41
C LEU A 118 -6.65 -9.99 6.62
N ARG A 119 -7.62 -10.53 7.29
CA ARG A 119 -8.05 -10.01 8.58
C ARG A 119 -6.98 -10.36 9.61
N GLY A 120 -6.68 -9.38 10.37
CA GLY A 120 -5.76 -9.64 11.45
C GLY A 120 -4.88 -9.74 12.10
#